data_aaa8212a885e5a4935c2281a7c7eb3cd
#
_entry.id   aaa8212a885e5a4935c2281a7c7eb3cd
#
_cell.length_a   1.000
_cell.length_b   1.000
_cell.length_c   1.000
_cell.angle_alpha   90.00
_cell.angle_beta   90.00
_cell.angle_gamma   90.00
#
_symmetry.space_group_name_H-M   'P 1'
#
loop_
_entity.id
_entity.type
_entity.pdbx_description
1 polymer ?
#
loop_
_entity_poly.entity_id
_entity_poly.type
_entity_poly.pdbx_seq_one_letter_code
_entity_poly.pdbx_strand_id
1 'polypeptide(L)'
;MITIIGAGKVGTSAAAFMMLKELDDILLIDIIPNKPQGEALDLSHAAAILGKSVEIRGSNDFRDMEGSDIVIVTAGFPRKPGMTREDLLLKNAGVISDIAEKIKEYAPNSIVMLTTNPLDAMAYVMYKRLGFPRERVIGFSGVLDAGRLAYYASRKLKVSPASIVPIVLGMHGQAMFPVPRLSTVMGAPLTHLLSEDDIKEIVKETVEAGATITQLRGYSSN
;
A
#
# COMPACT_ATOMS: atom_id res chain seq x y z
N MET A 1 7.86 -16.43 -5.01
CA MET A 1 6.46 -16.08 -5.36
C MET A 1 5.94 -14.99 -4.45
N ILE A 2 5.20 -14.03 -5.01
CA ILE A 2 4.53 -12.97 -4.26
C ILE A 2 3.03 -13.26 -4.19
N THR A 3 2.47 -13.38 -2.98
CA THR A 3 1.03 -13.52 -2.79
C THR A 3 0.40 -12.19 -2.39
N ILE A 4 -0.72 -11.82 -3.01
CA ILE A 4 -1.51 -10.63 -2.69
C ILE A 4 -2.88 -11.07 -2.19
N ILE A 5 -3.17 -10.80 -0.92
CA ILE A 5 -4.48 -11.08 -0.30
C ILE A 5 -5.36 -9.84 -0.41
N GLY A 6 -6.42 -9.97 -1.21
CA GLY A 6 -7.33 -8.90 -1.59
C GLY A 6 -7.18 -8.54 -3.07
N ALA A 7 -7.99 -9.15 -3.95
CA ALA A 7 -8.04 -8.84 -5.39
C ALA A 7 -8.97 -7.64 -5.67
N GLY A 8 -8.84 -6.58 -4.87
CA GLY A 8 -9.48 -5.29 -5.07
C GLY A 8 -8.61 -4.35 -5.91
N LYS A 9 -9.06 -3.09 -6.07
CA LYS A 9 -8.34 -2.08 -6.87
C LYS A 9 -6.86 -1.93 -6.49
N VAL A 10 -6.54 -1.94 -5.19
CA VAL A 10 -5.15 -1.80 -4.73
C VAL A 10 -4.35 -3.05 -5.06
N GLY A 11 -4.87 -4.23 -4.73
CA GLY A 11 -4.18 -5.50 -4.97
C GLY A 11 -3.94 -5.77 -6.46
N THR A 12 -4.95 -5.59 -7.31
CA THR A 12 -4.81 -5.78 -8.77
C THR A 12 -3.89 -4.74 -9.40
N SER A 13 -3.94 -3.47 -8.94
CA SER A 13 -2.96 -2.45 -9.40
C SER A 13 -1.53 -2.81 -8.98
N ALA A 14 -1.33 -3.28 -7.74
CA ALA A 14 -0.01 -3.72 -7.28
C ALA A 14 0.49 -4.90 -8.14
N ALA A 15 -0.35 -5.89 -8.39
CA ALA A 15 -0.03 -7.02 -9.27
C ALA A 15 0.39 -6.55 -10.68
N ALA A 16 -0.36 -5.60 -11.26
CA ALA A 16 -0.05 -5.04 -12.57
C ALA A 16 1.35 -4.37 -12.61
N PHE A 17 1.69 -3.58 -11.59
CA PHE A 17 3.02 -2.96 -11.52
C PHE A 17 4.15 -3.97 -11.27
N MET A 18 3.89 -5.01 -10.49
CA MET A 18 4.86 -6.10 -10.26
C MET A 18 5.08 -6.91 -11.54
N MET A 19 4.00 -7.23 -12.26
CA MET A 19 4.04 -7.87 -13.57
C MET A 19 4.86 -7.05 -14.58
N LEU A 20 4.63 -5.74 -14.67
CA LEU A 20 5.39 -4.87 -15.57
C LEU A 20 6.90 -4.88 -15.28
N LYS A 21 7.28 -5.04 -14.02
CA LYS A 21 8.67 -5.10 -13.56
C LYS A 21 9.25 -6.52 -13.53
N GLU A 22 8.44 -7.53 -13.79
CA GLU A 22 8.81 -8.94 -13.70
C GLU A 22 9.52 -9.28 -12.39
N LEU A 23 8.89 -8.86 -11.26
CA LEU A 23 9.52 -9.02 -9.95
C LEU A 23 9.56 -10.48 -9.50
N ASP A 24 8.45 -11.21 -9.73
CA ASP A 24 8.29 -12.63 -9.40
C ASP A 24 6.90 -13.10 -9.89
N ASP A 25 6.62 -14.40 -9.81
CA ASP A 25 5.29 -14.96 -10.02
C ASP A 25 4.32 -14.45 -8.96
N ILE A 26 3.07 -14.22 -9.36
CA ILE A 26 2.05 -13.55 -8.56
C ILE A 26 0.86 -14.46 -8.31
N LEU A 27 0.46 -14.59 -7.05
CA LEU A 27 -0.78 -15.21 -6.65
C LEU A 27 -1.74 -14.16 -6.07
N LEU A 28 -2.92 -14.01 -6.67
CA LEU A 28 -4.02 -13.21 -6.12
C LEU A 28 -4.95 -14.11 -5.30
N ILE A 29 -5.22 -13.74 -4.04
CA ILE A 29 -6.19 -14.42 -3.18
C ILE A 29 -7.32 -13.44 -2.81
N ASP A 30 -8.57 -13.88 -2.93
CA ASP A 30 -9.74 -13.14 -2.45
C ASP A 30 -10.83 -14.14 -2.00
N ILE A 31 -11.64 -13.75 -1.04
CA ILE A 31 -12.76 -14.54 -0.55
C ILE A 31 -13.96 -14.55 -1.50
N ILE A 32 -14.03 -13.60 -2.45
CA ILE A 32 -15.12 -13.51 -3.42
C ILE A 32 -14.90 -14.58 -4.49
N PRO A 33 -15.85 -15.53 -4.67
CA PRO A 33 -15.70 -16.62 -5.62
C PRO A 33 -15.39 -16.14 -7.04
N ASN A 34 -14.42 -16.78 -7.68
CA ASN A 34 -13.98 -16.55 -9.07
C ASN A 34 -13.37 -15.16 -9.35
N LYS A 35 -13.43 -14.22 -8.40
CA LYS A 35 -12.90 -12.87 -8.59
C LYS A 35 -11.38 -12.88 -8.78
N PRO A 36 -10.56 -13.49 -7.91
CA PRO A 36 -9.12 -13.47 -8.10
C PRO A 36 -8.68 -14.20 -9.37
N GLN A 37 -9.41 -15.23 -9.79
CA GLN A 37 -9.15 -15.94 -11.05
C GLN A 37 -9.40 -15.04 -12.27
N GLY A 38 -10.51 -14.27 -12.24
CA GLY A 38 -10.83 -13.32 -13.30
C GLY A 38 -9.78 -12.21 -13.43
N GLU A 39 -9.40 -11.60 -12.31
CA GLU A 39 -8.37 -10.55 -12.26
C GLU A 39 -6.99 -11.09 -12.72
N ALA A 40 -6.63 -12.30 -12.31
CA ALA A 40 -5.39 -12.95 -12.73
C ALA A 40 -5.36 -13.24 -14.23
N LEU A 41 -6.48 -13.70 -14.80
CA LEU A 41 -6.60 -13.99 -16.22
C LEU A 41 -6.47 -12.69 -17.05
N ASP A 42 -7.14 -11.62 -16.65
CA ASP A 42 -7.06 -10.31 -17.33
C ASP A 42 -5.63 -9.76 -17.30
N LEU A 43 -4.95 -9.83 -16.15
CA LEU A 43 -3.54 -9.45 -16.03
C LEU A 43 -2.61 -10.33 -16.87
N SER A 44 -2.90 -11.63 -16.99
CA SER A 44 -2.12 -12.57 -17.82
C SER A 44 -2.25 -12.21 -19.31
N HIS A 45 -3.46 -11.81 -19.75
CA HIS A 45 -3.63 -11.31 -21.12
C HIS A 45 -2.85 -10.01 -21.36
N ALA A 46 -2.87 -9.07 -20.39
CA ALA A 46 -2.06 -7.86 -20.47
C ALA A 46 -0.56 -8.16 -20.49
N ALA A 47 -0.09 -9.12 -19.67
CA ALA A 47 1.30 -9.58 -19.67
C ALA A 47 1.73 -10.11 -21.06
N ALA A 48 0.88 -10.94 -21.68
CA ALA A 48 1.14 -11.48 -23.02
C ALA A 48 1.28 -10.37 -24.08
N ILE A 49 0.39 -9.35 -24.06
CA ILE A 49 0.48 -8.19 -24.98
C ILE A 49 1.79 -7.40 -24.76
N LEU A 50 2.23 -7.29 -23.52
CA LEU A 50 3.42 -6.54 -23.13
C LEU A 50 4.72 -7.36 -23.19
N GLY A 51 4.65 -8.62 -23.64
CA GLY A 51 5.80 -9.52 -23.73
C GLY A 51 6.43 -9.84 -22.37
N LYS A 52 5.60 -9.96 -21.30
CA LYS A 52 6.02 -10.31 -19.95
C LYS A 52 5.83 -11.79 -19.67
N SER A 53 6.79 -12.40 -18.97
CA SER A 53 6.85 -13.84 -18.70
C SER A 53 6.52 -14.21 -17.25
N VAL A 54 5.79 -13.35 -16.53
CA VAL A 54 5.36 -13.58 -15.14
C VAL A 54 4.12 -14.48 -15.14
N GLU A 55 4.14 -15.54 -14.33
CA GLU A 55 2.95 -16.32 -14.05
C GLU A 55 2.04 -15.57 -13.07
N ILE A 56 0.76 -15.42 -13.43
CA ILE A 56 -0.24 -14.76 -12.57
C ILE A 56 -1.39 -15.71 -12.35
N ARG A 57 -1.61 -16.12 -11.11
CA ARG A 57 -2.67 -17.04 -10.70
C ARG A 57 -3.64 -16.38 -9.75
N GLY A 58 -4.89 -16.84 -9.77
CA GLY A 58 -5.92 -16.44 -8.81
C GLY A 58 -6.48 -17.63 -8.05
N SER A 59 -6.71 -17.47 -6.76
CA SER A 59 -7.29 -18.52 -5.91
C SER A 59 -8.25 -17.97 -4.85
N ASN A 60 -9.22 -18.81 -4.46
CA ASN A 60 -10.05 -18.59 -3.28
C ASN A 60 -9.58 -19.44 -2.08
N ASP A 61 -8.53 -20.23 -2.27
CA ASP A 61 -7.96 -21.08 -1.23
C ASP A 61 -6.66 -20.48 -0.69
N PHE A 62 -6.61 -20.23 0.60
CA PHE A 62 -5.42 -19.71 1.26
C PHE A 62 -4.24 -20.70 1.29
N ARG A 63 -4.49 -22.00 1.12
CA ARG A 63 -3.43 -23.00 1.02
C ARG A 63 -2.49 -22.77 -0.16
N ASP A 64 -3.00 -22.18 -1.23
CA ASP A 64 -2.20 -21.91 -2.44
C ASP A 64 -1.08 -20.88 -2.22
N MET A 65 -1.07 -20.16 -1.06
CA MET A 65 0.05 -19.27 -0.71
C MET A 65 1.27 -20.02 -0.13
N GLU A 66 1.21 -21.33 0.01
CA GLU A 66 2.35 -22.10 0.48
C GLU A 66 3.59 -21.83 -0.38
N GLY A 67 4.74 -21.61 0.29
CA GLY A 67 5.99 -21.26 -0.39
C GLY A 67 6.11 -19.79 -0.82
N SER A 68 5.20 -18.91 -0.43
CA SER A 68 5.33 -17.47 -0.70
C SER A 68 6.50 -16.85 0.07
N ASP A 69 7.34 -16.08 -0.63
CA ASP A 69 8.42 -15.29 -0.03
C ASP A 69 7.88 -14.00 0.59
N ILE A 70 6.89 -13.40 -0.09
CA ILE A 70 6.24 -12.16 0.32
C ILE A 70 4.73 -12.32 0.26
N VAL A 71 4.04 -11.92 1.33
CA VAL A 71 2.59 -11.84 1.38
C VAL A 71 2.18 -10.38 1.57
N ILE A 72 1.46 -9.82 0.60
CA ILE A 72 0.95 -8.45 0.62
C ILE A 72 -0.54 -8.48 0.97
N VAL A 73 -0.92 -7.81 2.05
CA VAL A 73 -2.31 -7.76 2.51
C VAL A 73 -2.92 -6.41 2.17
N THR A 74 -3.86 -6.43 1.22
CA THR A 74 -4.66 -5.26 0.82
C THR A 74 -6.15 -5.45 1.16
N ALA A 75 -6.49 -6.64 1.67
CA ALA A 75 -7.86 -7.00 2.04
C ALA A 75 -8.35 -6.15 3.23
N GLY A 76 -9.59 -5.70 3.15
CA GLY A 76 -10.24 -4.92 4.19
C GLY A 76 -11.49 -4.23 3.66
N PHE A 77 -12.28 -3.71 4.58
CA PHE A 77 -13.49 -2.95 4.24
C PHE A 77 -13.15 -1.47 4.06
N PRO A 78 -13.64 -0.83 3.00
CA PRO A 78 -13.58 0.62 2.88
C PRO A 78 -14.56 1.26 3.86
N ARG A 79 -14.28 2.49 4.26
CA ARG A 79 -15.21 3.27 5.08
C ARG A 79 -16.47 3.58 4.29
N LYS A 80 -17.64 3.22 4.84
CA LYS A 80 -18.96 3.54 4.27
C LYS A 80 -19.56 4.77 4.94
N PRO A 81 -20.47 5.50 4.27
CA PRO A 81 -21.26 6.56 4.91
C PRO A 81 -21.94 6.04 6.18
N GLY A 82 -21.90 6.81 7.26
CA GLY A 82 -22.45 6.44 8.56
C GLY A 82 -21.56 5.56 9.44
N MET A 83 -20.45 5.02 8.93
CA MET A 83 -19.51 4.22 9.70
C MET A 83 -18.53 5.13 10.48
N THR A 84 -18.38 4.89 11.78
CA THR A 84 -17.39 5.57 12.60
C THR A 84 -15.96 5.07 12.26
N ARG A 85 -14.94 5.79 12.77
CA ARG A 85 -13.55 5.30 12.65
C ARG A 85 -13.33 4.05 13.47
N GLU A 86 -13.98 3.95 14.61
CA GLU A 86 -13.91 2.80 15.52
C GLU A 86 -14.56 1.56 14.91
N ASP A 87 -15.74 1.69 14.28
CA ASP A 87 -16.40 0.59 13.59
C ASP A 87 -15.50 0.02 12.48
N LEU A 88 -14.86 0.89 11.70
CA LEU A 88 -13.93 0.46 10.65
C LEU A 88 -12.72 -0.25 11.23
N LEU A 89 -12.16 0.28 12.32
CA LEU A 89 -11.01 -0.29 13.00
C LEU A 89 -11.32 -1.71 13.51
N LEU A 90 -12.41 -1.87 14.25
CA LEU A 90 -12.81 -3.16 14.81
C LEU A 90 -13.10 -4.18 13.71
N LYS A 91 -13.81 -3.76 12.66
CA LYS A 91 -14.13 -4.64 11.54
C LYS A 91 -12.88 -5.11 10.80
N ASN A 92 -11.97 -4.20 10.49
CA ASN A 92 -10.73 -4.56 9.79
C ASN A 92 -9.78 -5.33 10.72
N ALA A 93 -9.76 -5.09 12.02
CA ALA A 93 -8.97 -5.87 12.97
C ALA A 93 -9.39 -7.35 12.99
N GLY A 94 -10.70 -7.65 12.86
CA GLY A 94 -11.19 -9.01 12.67
C GLY A 94 -10.62 -9.64 11.40
N VAL A 95 -10.79 -8.97 10.25
CA VAL A 95 -10.28 -9.45 8.96
C VAL A 95 -8.77 -9.72 9.02
N ILE A 96 -8.00 -8.77 9.57
CA ILE A 96 -6.54 -8.90 9.67
C ILE A 96 -6.13 -10.04 10.61
N SER A 97 -6.89 -10.25 11.69
CA SER A 97 -6.64 -11.38 12.60
C SER A 97 -6.85 -12.72 11.90
N ASP A 98 -7.93 -12.88 11.14
CA ASP A 98 -8.22 -14.10 10.39
C ASP A 98 -7.15 -14.38 9.31
N ILE A 99 -6.74 -13.34 8.59
CA ILE A 99 -5.67 -13.44 7.58
C ILE A 99 -4.34 -13.80 8.24
N ALA A 100 -4.03 -13.24 9.40
CA ALA A 100 -2.79 -13.54 10.12
C ALA A 100 -2.69 -15.05 10.49
N GLU A 101 -3.80 -15.67 10.94
CA GLU A 101 -3.80 -17.11 11.23
C GLU A 101 -3.55 -17.93 9.96
N LYS A 102 -4.12 -17.52 8.81
CA LYS A 102 -3.87 -18.19 7.52
C LYS A 102 -2.42 -18.03 7.04
N ILE A 103 -1.83 -16.84 7.17
CA ILE A 103 -0.41 -16.63 6.84
C ILE A 103 0.49 -17.47 7.74
N LYS A 104 0.18 -17.54 9.03
CA LYS A 104 0.93 -18.33 10.00
C LYS A 104 0.89 -19.83 9.69
N GLU A 105 -0.25 -20.30 9.20
CA GLU A 105 -0.46 -21.71 8.85
C GLU A 105 0.22 -22.08 7.53
N TYR A 106 0.06 -21.25 6.47
CA TYR A 106 0.44 -21.64 5.11
C TYR A 106 1.71 -20.95 4.58
N ALA A 107 2.09 -19.79 5.13
CA ALA A 107 3.30 -19.05 4.70
C ALA A 107 4.14 -18.56 5.91
N PRO A 108 4.54 -19.44 6.85
CA PRO A 108 5.17 -19.05 8.12
C PRO A 108 6.54 -18.39 7.97
N ASN A 109 7.19 -18.52 6.81
CA ASN A 109 8.51 -17.98 6.55
C ASN A 109 8.48 -16.67 5.75
N SER A 110 7.32 -16.22 5.29
CA SER A 110 7.17 -15.05 4.44
C SER A 110 7.48 -13.72 5.17
N ILE A 111 7.78 -12.71 4.37
CA ILE A 111 7.72 -11.31 4.78
C ILE A 111 6.29 -10.83 4.53
N VAL A 112 5.65 -10.21 5.52
CA VAL A 112 4.27 -9.74 5.42
C VAL A 112 4.25 -8.22 5.31
N MET A 113 3.67 -7.73 4.22
CA MET A 113 3.48 -6.31 3.96
C MET A 113 2.00 -5.97 3.99
N LEU A 114 1.60 -4.95 4.75
CA LEU A 114 0.21 -4.58 4.96
C LEU A 114 -0.07 -3.15 4.47
N THR A 115 -1.19 -2.97 3.77
CA THR A 115 -1.65 -1.65 3.30
C THR A 115 -3.05 -1.29 3.80
N THR A 116 -3.73 -2.21 4.49
CA THR A 116 -5.11 -2.04 4.96
C THR A 116 -5.24 -0.94 6.00
N ASN A 117 -6.19 -0.03 5.81
CA ASN A 117 -6.45 1.06 6.74
C ASN A 117 -7.43 0.68 7.88
N PRO A 118 -7.27 1.30 9.08
CA PRO A 118 -6.21 2.24 9.49
C PRO A 118 -4.87 1.52 9.68
N LEU A 119 -3.87 1.88 8.84
CA LEU A 119 -2.67 1.08 8.61
C LEU A 119 -1.88 0.76 9.89
N ASP A 120 -1.55 1.77 10.68
CA ASP A 120 -0.68 1.57 11.85
C ASP A 120 -1.32 0.60 12.87
N ALA A 121 -2.65 0.72 13.07
CA ALA A 121 -3.39 -0.20 13.94
C ALA A 121 -3.43 -1.62 13.36
N MET A 122 -3.69 -1.74 12.05
CA MET A 122 -3.76 -3.04 11.38
C MET A 122 -2.39 -3.72 11.34
N ALA A 123 -1.32 -2.97 11.12
CA ALA A 123 0.05 -3.49 11.17
C ALA A 123 0.40 -4.01 12.59
N TYR A 124 -0.05 -3.30 13.63
CA TYR A 124 0.13 -3.77 15.00
C TYR A 124 -0.66 -5.04 15.29
N VAL A 125 -1.93 -5.12 14.83
CA VAL A 125 -2.76 -6.34 14.97
C VAL A 125 -2.08 -7.51 14.26
N MET A 126 -1.66 -7.32 13.00
CA MET A 126 -0.95 -8.34 12.23
C MET A 126 0.30 -8.83 12.95
N TYR A 127 1.15 -7.92 13.40
CA TYR A 127 2.37 -8.24 14.14
C TYR A 127 2.10 -9.07 15.40
N LYS A 128 1.09 -8.67 16.19
CA LYS A 128 0.72 -9.39 17.42
C LYS A 128 0.14 -10.77 17.15
N ARG A 129 -0.62 -10.93 16.08
CA ARG A 129 -1.25 -12.22 15.72
C ARG A 129 -0.26 -13.20 15.11
N LEU A 130 0.61 -12.73 14.21
CA LEU A 130 1.62 -13.58 13.58
C LEU A 130 2.66 -14.09 14.57
N GLY A 131 3.13 -13.26 15.48
CA GLY A 131 4.26 -13.59 16.34
C GLY A 131 5.59 -13.71 15.57
N PHE A 132 5.65 -13.21 14.34
CA PHE A 132 6.87 -13.19 13.53
C PHE A 132 7.88 -12.17 14.07
N PRO A 133 9.17 -12.31 13.76
CA PRO A 133 10.16 -11.25 13.99
C PRO A 133 9.70 -9.92 13.39
N ARG A 134 9.97 -8.82 14.09
CA ARG A 134 9.50 -7.48 13.73
C ARG A 134 9.87 -7.09 12.30
N GLU A 135 11.05 -7.45 11.86
CA GLU A 135 11.60 -7.16 10.53
C GLU A 135 10.85 -7.85 9.38
N ARG A 136 10.01 -8.83 9.70
CA ARG A 136 9.17 -9.52 8.72
C ARG A 136 7.73 -9.02 8.65
N VAL A 137 7.36 -8.00 9.44
CA VAL A 137 6.00 -7.43 9.42
C VAL A 137 6.08 -5.94 9.15
N ILE A 138 5.65 -5.53 7.96
CA ILE A 138 5.83 -4.19 7.44
C ILE A 138 4.47 -3.52 7.22
N GLY A 139 4.23 -2.38 7.89
CA GLY A 139 3.15 -1.46 7.53
C GLY A 139 3.64 -0.56 6.38
N PHE A 140 2.97 -0.61 5.23
CA PHE A 140 3.43 0.04 4.01
C PHE A 140 2.56 1.25 3.62
N SER A 141 3.03 2.45 3.93
CA SER A 141 2.39 3.72 3.49
C SER A 141 3.39 4.85 3.28
N GLY A 142 4.49 4.86 3.99
CA GLY A 142 5.45 5.97 3.98
C GLY A 142 5.93 6.34 2.57
N VAL A 143 6.08 5.38 1.67
CA VAL A 143 6.43 5.62 0.27
C VAL A 143 5.35 6.42 -0.47
N LEU A 144 4.06 6.14 -0.21
CA LEU A 144 2.96 6.91 -0.78
C LEU A 144 2.96 8.35 -0.26
N ASP A 145 3.13 8.53 1.05
CA ASP A 145 3.14 9.84 1.69
C ASP A 145 4.36 10.67 1.24
N ALA A 146 5.52 10.02 1.13
CA ALA A 146 6.73 10.61 0.57
C ALA A 146 6.54 11.01 -0.91
N GLY A 147 5.89 10.16 -1.71
CA GLY A 147 5.54 10.47 -3.10
C GLY A 147 4.63 11.69 -3.23
N ARG A 148 3.70 11.89 -2.30
CA ARG A 148 2.86 13.10 -2.23
C ARG A 148 3.71 14.35 -1.98
N LEU A 149 4.62 14.29 -1.00
CA LEU A 149 5.54 15.39 -0.72
C LEU A 149 6.40 15.72 -1.94
N ALA A 150 6.96 14.69 -2.62
CA ALA A 150 7.72 14.89 -3.84
C ALA A 150 6.89 15.55 -4.95
N TYR A 151 5.63 15.13 -5.12
CA TYR A 151 4.72 15.70 -6.11
C TYR A 151 4.49 17.19 -5.87
N TYR A 152 4.07 17.59 -4.65
CA TYR A 152 3.79 19.00 -4.37
C TYR A 152 5.04 19.87 -4.42
N ALA A 153 6.16 19.39 -3.88
CA ALA A 153 7.43 20.10 -3.96
C ALA A 153 7.91 20.27 -5.43
N SER A 154 7.76 19.23 -6.25
CA SER A 154 8.13 19.31 -7.68
C SER A 154 7.33 20.35 -8.45
N ARG A 155 6.05 20.50 -8.12
CA ARG A 155 5.16 21.52 -8.73
C ARG A 155 5.60 22.93 -8.36
N LYS A 156 5.95 23.18 -7.10
CA LYS A 156 6.45 24.48 -6.64
C LYS A 156 7.78 24.83 -7.28
N LEU A 157 8.72 23.90 -7.33
CA LEU A 157 10.07 24.11 -7.85
C LEU A 157 10.17 23.98 -9.39
N LYS A 158 9.13 23.47 -10.06
CA LYS A 158 9.11 23.18 -11.50
C LYS A 158 10.25 22.24 -11.94
N VAL A 159 10.49 21.20 -11.12
CA VAL A 159 11.48 20.15 -11.37
C VAL A 159 10.80 18.78 -11.49
N SER A 160 11.52 17.78 -11.98
CA SER A 160 11.02 16.39 -11.98
C SER A 160 10.86 15.87 -10.55
N PRO A 161 9.75 15.18 -10.20
CA PRO A 161 9.63 14.48 -8.92
C PRO A 161 10.78 13.49 -8.66
N ALA A 162 11.35 12.90 -9.72
CA ALA A 162 12.48 11.98 -9.63
C ALA A 162 13.78 12.65 -9.10
N SER A 163 13.85 13.99 -9.14
CA SER A 163 14.98 14.75 -8.58
C SER A 163 14.87 14.96 -7.07
N ILE A 164 13.76 14.58 -6.46
CA ILE A 164 13.45 14.85 -5.05
C ILE A 164 13.62 13.56 -4.24
N VAL A 165 14.34 13.65 -3.13
CA VAL A 165 14.41 12.62 -2.10
C VAL A 165 13.52 13.10 -0.93
N PRO A 166 12.25 12.66 -0.89
CA PRO A 166 11.30 13.10 0.13
C PRO A 166 11.44 12.28 1.42
N ILE A 167 11.28 12.91 2.57
CA ILE A 167 11.24 12.26 3.88
C ILE A 167 9.92 12.60 4.55
N VAL A 168 9.14 11.56 4.86
CA VAL A 168 7.92 11.64 5.66
C VAL A 168 7.99 10.58 6.76
N LEU A 169 7.71 10.96 7.97
CA LEU A 169 7.74 10.12 9.17
C LEU A 169 6.35 10.11 9.84
N GLY A 170 6.22 9.37 10.93
CA GLY A 170 5.01 9.31 11.74
C GLY A 170 3.98 8.32 11.22
N MET A 171 2.76 8.42 11.76
CA MET A 171 1.65 7.54 11.42
C MET A 171 1.04 7.92 10.06
N HIS A 172 0.54 6.92 9.34
CA HIS A 172 -0.17 7.19 8.09
C HIS A 172 -1.46 8.00 8.32
N GLY A 173 -1.68 9.05 7.53
CA GLY A 173 -2.85 9.93 7.60
C GLY A 173 -2.53 11.28 8.25
N GLN A 174 -3.45 11.82 9.07
CA GLN A 174 -3.31 13.18 9.62
C GLN A 174 -2.15 13.38 10.59
N ALA A 175 -1.60 12.30 11.13
CA ALA A 175 -0.45 12.34 12.04
C ALA A 175 0.89 12.05 11.33
N MET A 176 0.90 12.02 9.99
CA MET A 176 2.17 11.99 9.26
C MET A 176 2.95 13.28 9.47
N PHE A 177 4.26 13.15 9.42
CA PHE A 177 5.18 14.26 9.65
C PHE A 177 6.16 14.40 8.48
N PRO A 178 5.82 15.22 7.46
CA PRO A 178 6.77 15.58 6.41
C PRO A 178 7.96 16.34 7.00
N VAL A 179 9.17 16.03 6.52
CA VAL A 179 10.43 16.61 7.06
C VAL A 179 11.17 17.39 5.97
N PRO A 180 10.74 18.62 5.63
CA PRO A 180 11.33 19.39 4.53
C PRO A 180 12.84 19.66 4.69
N ARG A 181 13.32 19.82 5.92
CA ARG A 181 14.75 20.06 6.20
C ARG A 181 15.66 18.86 5.86
N LEU A 182 15.10 17.64 5.82
CA LEU A 182 15.78 16.41 5.42
C LEU A 182 15.40 15.97 4.01
N SER A 183 14.34 16.54 3.45
CA SER A 183 13.95 16.30 2.06
C SER A 183 14.79 17.16 1.13
N THR A 184 15.35 16.55 0.07
CA THR A 184 16.32 17.24 -0.78
C THR A 184 15.94 17.19 -2.26
N VAL A 185 16.40 18.17 -3.01
CA VAL A 185 16.43 18.18 -4.48
C VAL A 185 17.89 18.15 -4.90
N MET A 186 18.34 17.05 -5.52
CA MET A 186 19.75 16.88 -5.92
C MET A 186 20.74 17.19 -4.77
N GLY A 187 20.37 16.85 -3.53
CA GLY A 187 21.18 17.06 -2.33
C GLY A 187 20.94 18.40 -1.60
N ALA A 188 20.28 19.38 -2.20
CA ALA A 188 19.93 20.64 -1.53
C ALA A 188 18.62 20.48 -0.72
N PRO A 189 18.59 20.82 0.59
CA PRO A 189 17.37 20.75 1.40
C PRO A 189 16.24 21.63 0.82
N LEU A 190 15.00 21.15 0.91
CA LEU A 190 13.83 21.93 0.47
C LEU A 190 13.74 23.30 1.17
N THR A 191 14.15 23.37 2.43
CA THR A 191 14.17 24.61 3.21
C THR A 191 15.16 25.65 2.72
N HIS A 192 16.09 25.31 1.84
CA HIS A 192 17.00 26.24 1.18
C HIS A 192 16.48 26.71 -0.19
N LEU A 193 15.51 26.00 -0.75
CA LEU A 193 15.00 26.22 -2.11
C LEU A 193 13.61 26.85 -2.14
N LEU A 194 12.87 26.78 -1.05
CA LEU A 194 11.49 27.24 -0.93
C LEU A 194 11.37 28.23 0.24
N SER A 195 10.43 29.15 0.14
CA SER A 195 10.05 30.03 1.23
C SER A 195 9.36 29.26 2.36
N GLU A 196 9.30 29.82 3.56
CA GLU A 196 8.59 29.20 4.69
C GLU A 196 7.10 29.00 4.38
N ASP A 197 6.47 29.90 3.64
CA ASP A 197 5.07 29.78 3.28
C ASP A 197 4.83 28.69 2.24
N ASP A 198 5.71 28.53 1.24
CA ASP A 198 5.67 27.42 0.31
C ASP A 198 5.87 26.07 1.04
N ILE A 199 6.78 26.01 2.02
CA ILE A 199 6.97 24.81 2.86
C ILE A 199 5.71 24.47 3.63
N LYS A 200 5.06 25.44 4.27
CA LYS A 200 3.78 25.20 4.99
C LYS A 200 2.70 24.68 4.05
N GLU A 201 2.61 25.26 2.85
CA GLU A 201 1.62 24.86 1.85
C GLU A 201 1.84 23.41 1.40
N ILE A 202 3.05 23.03 0.96
CA ILE A 202 3.32 21.66 0.49
C ILE A 202 3.18 20.63 1.60
N VAL A 203 3.51 20.96 2.85
CA VAL A 203 3.28 20.10 4.01
C VAL A 203 1.79 19.87 4.22
N LYS A 204 0.98 20.92 4.21
CA LYS A 204 -0.47 20.85 4.34
C LYS A 204 -1.08 20.00 3.22
N GLU A 205 -0.75 20.29 1.96
CA GLU A 205 -1.24 19.54 0.80
C GLU A 205 -0.86 18.06 0.88
N THR A 206 0.35 17.73 1.34
CA THR A 206 0.81 16.35 1.54
C THR A 206 -0.06 15.60 2.53
N VAL A 207 -0.34 16.20 3.68
CA VAL A 207 -1.16 15.60 4.76
C VAL A 207 -2.62 15.46 4.31
N GLU A 208 -3.17 16.44 3.62
CA GLU A 208 -4.57 16.48 3.17
C GLU A 208 -4.83 15.70 1.86
N ALA A 209 -3.80 15.28 1.14
CA ALA A 209 -3.92 14.67 -0.19
C ALA A 209 -4.92 13.49 -0.25
N GLY A 210 -4.89 12.62 0.76
CA GLY A 210 -5.81 11.47 0.82
C GLY A 210 -7.27 11.88 0.95
N ALA A 211 -7.56 12.90 1.76
CA ALA A 211 -8.91 13.45 1.93
C ALA A 211 -9.39 14.15 0.65
N THR A 212 -8.52 14.94 0.02
CA THR A 212 -8.79 15.62 -1.26
C THR A 212 -9.14 14.64 -2.36
N ILE A 213 -8.35 13.56 -2.51
CA ILE A 213 -8.61 12.51 -3.52
C ILE A 213 -9.97 11.84 -3.25
N THR A 214 -10.27 11.53 -1.99
CA THR A 214 -11.54 10.91 -1.62
C THR A 214 -12.73 11.83 -1.92
N GLN A 215 -12.59 13.12 -1.65
CA GLN A 215 -13.63 14.11 -1.95
C GLN A 215 -13.87 14.22 -3.46
N LEU A 216 -12.81 14.30 -4.26
CA LEU A 216 -12.90 14.41 -5.72
C LEU A 216 -13.46 13.14 -6.37
N ARG A 217 -13.14 11.97 -5.85
CA ARG A 217 -13.63 10.69 -6.40
C ARG A 217 -15.00 10.27 -5.89
N GLY A 218 -15.46 10.82 -4.77
CA GLY A 218 -16.67 10.38 -4.08
C GLY A 218 -16.51 9.07 -3.30
N TYR A 219 -15.34 8.45 -3.29
CA TYR A 219 -15.03 7.23 -2.54
C TYR A 219 -13.54 7.14 -2.20
N SER A 220 -13.23 6.40 -1.13
CA SER A 220 -11.84 6.03 -0.80
C SER A 220 -11.45 4.78 -1.59
N SER A 221 -10.34 4.82 -2.31
CA SER A 221 -9.69 3.61 -2.85
C SER A 221 -8.69 3.13 -1.82
N ASN A 222 -9.14 2.30 -0.93
CA ASN A 222 -8.25 1.52 -0.08
C ASN A 222 -8.12 0.17 -0.71
#